data_3181d954cbe9a1d91e4ac541feb28375
#
_entry.id   3181d954cbe9a1d91e4ac541feb28375
#
_cell.length_a   1.000
_cell.length_b   1.000
_cell.length_c   1.000
_cell.angle_alpha   90.00
_cell.angle_beta   90.00
_cell.angle_gamma   90.00
#
_symmetry.space_group_name_H-M   'P 1'
#
loop_
_entity.id
_entity.type
_entity.pdbx_description
1 polymer ?
#
loop_
_entity_poly.entity_id
_entity_poly.type
_entity_poly.pdbx_seq_one_letter_code
_entity_poly.pdbx_strand_id
1 'polypeptide(L)'
;MKIKDLIIVPFLALGIVACGNSSKQSNNTQATEKKVTVKAPVFNADSAYAYIQAQADFGPRVPNTQAHRDCGEYLAKQLESFGAKVYNQYADLTAWDGTILKARNIIGAYKPESKKRILLCAHWDSRPYADNDPNPKNHQKHILGVNDGASGVGVLLEIARQVKQQEPNVGIDIIFFDAEDYGIPEFYQGAYKQDTWCLGSQYWARTPHVQGYFARYGILLDMVGGKGATFFYEPYSNRTARSEVKKIWKKAQELGYGNYFVQQEGAEVIDDHVYVHTIGRIPCVDIINYDPTCEPSSFGSYWHTMNDTMENMDRNTLKAVGQTVMDVIYNEK
;
A
#
# COMPACT_ATOMS: atom_id res chain seq x y z
N MET A 1 -10.03 -3.45 -73.56
CA MET A 1 -10.30 -4.43 -74.63
C MET A 1 -10.96 -5.63 -74.01
N LYS A 2 -12.28 -5.74 -74.22
CA LYS A 2 -13.10 -6.96 -74.51
C LYS A 2 -13.05 -8.08 -73.42
N ILE A 3 -14.10 -8.56 -72.85
CA ILE A 3 -15.51 -8.94 -73.19
C ILE A 3 -15.76 -10.20 -72.35
N LYS A 4 -16.86 -10.16 -71.49
CA LYS A 4 -18.05 -11.02 -71.42
C LYS A 4 -17.83 -12.54 -71.40
N ASP A 5 -18.51 -13.30 -70.56
CA ASP A 5 -19.95 -13.76 -70.57
C ASP A 5 -20.19 -14.55 -69.27
N LEU A 6 -21.15 -14.41 -68.50
CA LEU A 6 -22.62 -14.63 -68.40
C LEU A 6 -23.14 -15.95 -68.91
N ILE A 7 -23.64 -16.90 -68.10
CA ILE A 7 -24.67 -17.93 -68.29
C ILE A 7 -25.08 -18.49 -66.92
N ILE A 8 -26.19 -18.13 -66.30
CA ILE A 8 -27.60 -18.62 -66.32
C ILE A 8 -27.81 -20.04 -65.76
N VAL A 9 -28.68 -20.05 -64.76
CA VAL A 9 -29.36 -21.06 -63.92
C VAL A 9 -30.11 -22.16 -64.75
N PRO A 10 -30.41 -23.37 -64.18
CA PRO A 10 -31.76 -23.52 -63.74
C PRO A 10 -32.01 -24.23 -62.40
N PHE A 11 -33.06 -23.84 -61.77
CA PHE A 11 -33.85 -24.48 -60.71
C PHE A 11 -34.27 -25.93 -61.07
N LEU A 12 -34.24 -26.82 -60.08
CA LEU A 12 -35.22 -27.87 -59.98
C LEU A 12 -35.59 -28.19 -58.53
N ALA A 13 -36.87 -28.24 -58.29
CA ALA A 13 -37.50 -28.45 -56.98
C ALA A 13 -37.93 -29.93 -56.79
N LEU A 14 -38.27 -30.19 -55.56
CA LEU A 14 -39.10 -31.25 -54.96
C LEU A 14 -38.40 -32.49 -54.38
N GLY A 15 -38.78 -32.70 -53.12
CA GLY A 15 -38.71 -34.00 -52.46
C GLY A 15 -38.83 -33.89 -50.93
N ILE A 16 -40.09 -33.77 -50.43
CA ILE A 16 -40.39 -33.86 -48.99
C ILE A 16 -40.28 -35.34 -48.55
N VAL A 17 -39.45 -35.67 -47.59
CA VAL A 17 -39.67 -36.87 -46.75
C VAL A 17 -39.41 -36.45 -45.29
N ALA A 18 -40.48 -36.46 -44.53
CA ALA A 18 -40.47 -36.34 -43.08
C ALA A 18 -40.06 -37.69 -42.46
N CYS A 19 -38.95 -37.67 -41.67
CA CYS A 19 -38.72 -38.69 -40.67
C CYS A 19 -38.19 -38.02 -39.41
N GLY A 20 -38.97 -38.11 -38.34
CA GLY A 20 -38.63 -37.58 -37.05
C GLY A 20 -37.38 -38.25 -36.46
N ASN A 21 -36.51 -37.43 -35.90
CA ASN A 21 -35.50 -37.91 -34.97
C ASN A 21 -35.39 -36.94 -33.82
N SER A 22 -35.67 -37.44 -32.62
CA SER A 22 -35.65 -36.75 -31.36
C SER A 22 -34.23 -36.24 -31.08
N SER A 23 -34.02 -34.93 -31.27
CA SER A 23 -32.79 -34.25 -30.78
C SER A 23 -32.82 -34.18 -29.26
N LYS A 24 -31.98 -34.95 -28.62
CA LYS A 24 -31.60 -34.75 -27.22
C LYS A 24 -31.01 -33.33 -27.07
N GLN A 25 -31.79 -32.44 -26.48
CA GLN A 25 -31.35 -31.15 -26.02
C GLN A 25 -30.36 -31.37 -24.86
N SER A 26 -29.09 -31.26 -25.14
CA SER A 26 -28.08 -31.20 -24.08
C SER A 26 -28.27 -29.87 -23.35
N ASN A 27 -28.94 -29.91 -22.21
CA ASN A 27 -28.94 -28.82 -21.26
C ASN A 27 -27.49 -28.64 -20.73
N ASN A 28 -26.74 -27.78 -21.41
CA ASN A 28 -25.46 -27.28 -20.90
C ASN A 28 -25.81 -26.24 -19.81
N THR A 29 -26.13 -26.72 -18.62
CA THR A 29 -26.26 -25.92 -17.43
C THR A 29 -24.84 -25.47 -17.07
N GLN A 30 -24.38 -24.35 -17.66
CA GLN A 30 -23.29 -23.63 -17.07
C GLN A 30 -23.73 -23.25 -15.65
N ALA A 31 -23.22 -23.99 -14.68
CA ALA A 31 -23.31 -23.61 -13.29
C ALA A 31 -22.57 -22.26 -13.17
N THR A 32 -23.34 -21.19 -13.14
CA THR A 32 -22.86 -19.89 -12.68
C THR A 32 -22.43 -20.10 -11.24
N GLU A 33 -21.13 -20.29 -11.02
CA GLU A 33 -20.56 -20.21 -9.67
C GLU A 33 -21.06 -18.90 -9.06
N LYS A 34 -21.93 -19.00 -8.06
CA LYS A 34 -22.34 -17.87 -7.24
C LYS A 34 -21.05 -17.35 -6.60
N LYS A 35 -20.52 -16.23 -7.13
CA LYS A 35 -19.41 -15.51 -6.53
C LYS A 35 -19.82 -15.16 -5.10
N VAL A 36 -19.25 -15.86 -4.15
CA VAL A 36 -19.41 -15.55 -2.72
C VAL A 36 -18.71 -14.20 -2.49
N THR A 37 -19.52 -13.17 -2.26
CA THR A 37 -18.98 -11.86 -1.83
C THR A 37 -18.55 -12.02 -0.38
N VAL A 38 -17.25 -12.01 -0.13
CA VAL A 38 -16.71 -12.05 1.23
C VAL A 38 -16.88 -10.63 1.81
N LYS A 39 -17.70 -10.52 2.85
CA LYS A 39 -17.85 -9.23 3.55
C LYS A 39 -16.58 -8.92 4.32
N ALA A 40 -16.06 -7.69 4.19
CA ALA A 40 -14.91 -7.26 4.96
C ALA A 40 -15.19 -7.33 6.47
N PRO A 41 -14.25 -7.83 7.29
CA PRO A 41 -14.34 -7.74 8.74
C PRO A 41 -14.41 -6.29 9.22
N VAL A 42 -14.76 -6.10 10.49
CA VAL A 42 -14.72 -4.78 11.12
C VAL A 42 -13.30 -4.51 11.61
N PHE A 43 -12.68 -3.46 11.09
CA PHE A 43 -11.35 -3.03 11.51
C PHE A 43 -11.32 -2.61 12.97
N ASN A 44 -10.37 -3.10 13.75
CA ASN A 44 -10.20 -2.77 15.15
C ASN A 44 -9.11 -1.70 15.34
N ALA A 45 -9.53 -0.45 15.53
CA ALA A 45 -8.62 0.67 15.72
C ALA A 45 -7.82 0.59 17.03
N ASP A 46 -8.35 -0.05 18.09
CA ASP A 46 -7.59 -0.23 19.34
C ASP A 46 -6.43 -1.22 19.14
N SER A 47 -6.63 -2.27 18.32
CA SER A 47 -5.54 -3.18 17.96
C SER A 47 -4.46 -2.45 17.14
N ALA A 48 -4.84 -1.67 16.12
CA ALA A 48 -3.90 -0.88 15.34
C ALA A 48 -3.12 0.11 16.24
N TYR A 49 -3.82 0.82 17.13
CA TYR A 49 -3.20 1.72 18.10
C TYR A 49 -2.20 0.99 19.03
N ALA A 50 -2.54 -0.21 19.48
CA ALA A 50 -1.64 -1.01 20.31
C ALA A 50 -0.39 -1.48 19.53
N TYR A 51 -0.50 -1.78 18.23
CA TYR A 51 0.66 -2.11 17.40
C TYR A 51 1.56 -0.89 17.13
N ILE A 52 0.98 0.31 17.05
CA ILE A 52 1.75 1.56 16.98
C ILE A 52 2.51 1.78 18.29
N GLN A 53 1.81 1.66 19.43
CA GLN A 53 2.44 1.80 20.76
C GLN A 53 3.59 0.82 20.95
N ALA A 54 3.40 -0.46 20.56
CA ALA A 54 4.44 -1.47 20.66
C ALA A 54 5.70 -1.12 19.84
N GLN A 55 5.55 -0.48 18.68
CA GLN A 55 6.69 0.03 17.90
C GLN A 55 7.36 1.21 18.60
N ALA A 56 6.57 2.15 19.13
CA ALA A 56 7.05 3.31 19.87
C ALA A 56 7.83 2.91 21.15
N ASP A 57 7.43 1.83 21.81
CA ASP A 57 8.07 1.33 23.05
C ASP A 57 9.52 0.84 22.83
N PHE A 58 9.91 0.49 21.58
CA PHE A 58 11.30 0.23 21.24
C PHE A 58 12.16 1.50 21.19
N GLY A 59 11.54 2.66 21.05
CA GLY A 59 12.20 3.93 20.79
C GLY A 59 12.36 4.23 19.29
N PRO A 60 13.12 5.25 18.92
CA PRO A 60 13.40 5.61 17.53
C PRO A 60 13.99 4.43 16.74
N ARG A 61 13.30 4.03 15.66
CA ARG A 61 13.66 2.89 14.83
C ARG A 61 14.61 3.30 13.70
N VAL A 62 15.58 4.14 14.04
CA VAL A 62 16.58 4.61 13.07
C VAL A 62 17.47 3.44 12.64
N PRO A 63 17.70 3.22 11.34
CA PRO A 63 18.58 2.17 10.84
C PRO A 63 19.93 2.10 11.57
N ASN A 64 20.45 0.90 11.78
CA ASN A 64 21.67 0.57 12.54
C ASN A 64 21.55 0.63 14.08
N THR A 65 20.43 1.12 14.65
CA THR A 65 20.25 1.15 16.11
C THR A 65 19.79 -0.21 16.67
N GLN A 66 19.86 -0.38 18.00
CA GLN A 66 19.30 -1.59 18.63
C GLN A 66 17.77 -1.58 18.56
N ALA A 67 17.12 -0.44 18.78
CA ALA A 67 15.67 -0.28 18.67
C ALA A 67 15.14 -0.72 17.29
N HIS A 68 15.85 -0.33 16.23
CA HIS A 68 15.53 -0.76 14.86
C HIS A 68 15.61 -2.30 14.71
N ARG A 69 16.70 -2.92 15.18
CA ARG A 69 16.83 -4.39 15.09
C ARG A 69 15.72 -5.11 15.86
N ASP A 70 15.47 -4.70 17.10
CA ASP A 70 14.48 -5.35 17.98
C ASP A 70 13.05 -5.17 17.46
N CYS A 71 12.72 -3.97 16.97
CA CYS A 71 11.43 -3.72 16.32
C CYS A 71 11.27 -4.54 15.04
N GLY A 72 12.29 -4.63 14.19
CA GLY A 72 12.25 -5.46 12.99
C GLY A 72 11.99 -6.94 13.29
N GLU A 73 12.59 -7.49 14.37
CA GLU A 73 12.27 -8.86 14.85
C GLU A 73 10.81 -8.98 15.32
N TYR A 74 10.31 -7.99 16.05
CA TYR A 74 8.93 -7.94 16.48
C TYR A 74 7.97 -7.95 15.29
N LEU A 75 8.19 -7.09 14.29
CA LEU A 75 7.32 -6.97 13.12
C LEU A 75 7.27 -8.26 12.29
N ALA A 76 8.42 -8.90 12.05
CA ALA A 76 8.49 -10.17 11.35
C ALA A 76 7.71 -11.27 12.10
N LYS A 77 7.89 -11.38 13.43
CA LYS A 77 7.15 -12.32 14.27
C LYS A 77 5.65 -12.05 14.29
N GLN A 78 5.21 -10.77 14.27
CA GLN A 78 3.79 -10.43 14.18
C GLN A 78 3.17 -10.94 12.88
N LEU A 79 3.78 -10.67 11.73
CA LEU A 79 3.29 -11.18 10.44
C LEU A 79 3.26 -12.71 10.40
N GLU A 80 4.30 -13.37 10.91
CA GLU A 80 4.35 -14.84 11.01
C GLU A 80 3.22 -15.37 11.92
N SER A 81 3.01 -14.75 13.08
CA SER A 81 1.95 -15.11 14.03
C SER A 81 0.55 -14.97 13.41
N PHE A 82 0.39 -14.05 12.46
CA PHE A 82 -0.83 -13.87 11.68
C PHE A 82 -0.91 -14.75 10.44
N GLY A 83 -0.01 -15.73 10.31
CA GLY A 83 -0.08 -16.77 9.27
C GLY A 83 0.52 -16.38 7.93
N ALA A 84 1.24 -15.27 7.85
CA ALA A 84 1.96 -14.91 6.64
C ALA A 84 3.17 -15.84 6.41
N LYS A 85 3.47 -16.12 5.16
CA LYS A 85 4.81 -16.56 4.77
C LYS A 85 5.72 -15.34 4.80
N VAL A 86 6.64 -15.29 5.78
CA VAL A 86 7.52 -14.13 5.98
C VAL A 86 8.82 -14.28 5.20
N TYR A 87 9.23 -13.18 4.55
CA TYR A 87 10.54 -13.01 3.92
C TYR A 87 11.22 -11.81 4.56
N ASN A 88 12.48 -11.97 4.93
CA ASN A 88 13.33 -10.88 5.41
C ASN A 88 14.36 -10.57 4.34
N GLN A 89 14.28 -9.38 3.77
CA GLN A 89 15.19 -8.94 2.73
C GLN A 89 16.20 -7.97 3.33
N TYR A 90 17.39 -8.46 3.63
CA TYR A 90 18.49 -7.67 4.17
C TYR A 90 19.30 -7.04 3.04
N ALA A 91 19.73 -5.79 3.23
CA ALA A 91 20.57 -5.07 2.29
C ALA A 91 21.48 -4.06 3.00
N ASP A 92 22.67 -3.85 2.44
CA ASP A 92 23.55 -2.75 2.79
C ASP A 92 23.25 -1.60 1.83
N LEU A 93 22.56 -0.56 2.32
CA LEU A 93 22.14 0.60 1.55
C LEU A 93 23.02 1.80 1.89
N THR A 94 23.45 2.55 0.89
CA THR A 94 24.27 3.74 1.10
C THR A 94 23.38 4.97 1.21
N ALA A 95 23.39 5.61 2.40
CA ALA A 95 22.67 6.84 2.65
C ALA A 95 23.33 8.06 1.97
N TRP A 96 22.64 9.20 1.98
CA TRP A 96 23.07 10.46 1.37
C TRP A 96 24.45 10.96 1.87
N ASP A 97 24.80 10.66 3.12
CA ASP A 97 26.05 11.06 3.79
C ASP A 97 27.19 10.01 3.67
N GLY A 98 26.91 8.88 2.99
CA GLY A 98 27.84 7.76 2.83
C GLY A 98 27.71 6.69 3.93
N THR A 99 26.84 6.86 4.90
CA THR A 99 26.56 5.85 5.93
C THR A 99 26.02 4.58 5.28
N ILE A 100 26.53 3.43 5.68
CA ILE A 100 25.98 2.12 5.26
C ILE A 100 24.87 1.73 6.24
N LEU A 101 23.64 1.72 5.75
CA LEU A 101 22.46 1.30 6.50
C LEU A 101 22.28 -0.21 6.36
N LYS A 102 22.23 -0.94 7.47
CA LYS A 102 21.90 -2.37 7.53
C LYS A 102 20.38 -2.53 7.48
N ALA A 103 19.83 -2.33 6.32
CA ALA A 103 18.39 -2.29 6.11
C ALA A 103 17.76 -3.69 6.05
N ARG A 104 16.48 -3.75 6.42
CA ARG A 104 15.65 -4.96 6.40
C ARG A 104 14.23 -4.65 5.94
N ASN A 105 13.92 -4.91 4.69
CA ASN A 105 12.52 -4.97 4.27
C ASN A 105 11.88 -6.26 4.82
N ILE A 106 10.67 -6.15 5.36
CA ILE A 106 9.94 -7.27 5.96
C ILE A 106 8.69 -7.51 5.15
N ILE A 107 8.55 -8.72 4.59
CA ILE A 107 7.44 -9.05 3.68
C ILE A 107 6.62 -10.20 4.26
N GLY A 108 5.31 -10.01 4.39
CA GLY A 108 4.36 -11.04 4.76
C GLY A 108 3.43 -11.39 3.60
N ALA A 109 3.53 -12.59 3.05
CA ALA A 109 2.72 -13.03 1.93
C ALA A 109 1.57 -13.96 2.41
N TYR A 110 0.34 -13.56 2.09
CA TYR A 110 -0.88 -14.33 2.29
C TYR A 110 -1.35 -14.91 0.95
N LYS A 111 -1.74 -16.18 0.92
CA LYS A 111 -2.04 -16.91 -0.34
C LYS A 111 -0.95 -16.71 -1.39
N PRO A 112 0.30 -17.10 -1.10
CA PRO A 112 1.43 -16.85 -2.00
C PRO A 112 1.28 -17.50 -3.38
N GLU A 113 0.44 -18.53 -3.51
CA GLU A 113 0.11 -19.21 -4.77
C GLU A 113 -0.90 -18.43 -5.64
N SER A 114 -1.60 -17.43 -5.09
CA SER A 114 -2.58 -16.65 -5.83
C SER A 114 -1.90 -15.77 -6.87
N LYS A 115 -2.36 -15.86 -8.12
CA LYS A 115 -1.92 -15.00 -9.22
C LYS A 115 -2.57 -13.61 -9.20
N LYS A 116 -3.66 -13.44 -8.44
CA LYS A 116 -4.34 -12.16 -8.25
C LYS A 116 -3.91 -11.62 -6.89
N ARG A 117 -2.97 -10.70 -6.88
CA ARG A 117 -2.37 -10.17 -5.67
C ARG A 117 -2.50 -8.66 -5.58
N ILE A 118 -2.63 -8.16 -4.35
CA ILE A 118 -2.59 -6.74 -4.00
C ILE A 118 -1.40 -6.54 -3.06
N LEU A 119 -0.64 -5.50 -3.30
CA LEU A 119 0.44 -5.06 -2.43
C LEU A 119 -0.10 -4.02 -1.45
N LEU A 120 0.16 -4.21 -0.17
CA LEU A 120 -0.02 -3.21 0.89
C LEU A 120 1.36 -2.89 1.45
N CYS A 121 1.70 -1.63 1.61
CA CYS A 121 3.02 -1.26 2.11
C CYS A 121 2.97 -0.04 3.03
N ALA A 122 3.99 0.08 3.87
CA ALA A 122 4.30 1.21 4.72
C ALA A 122 5.80 1.17 5.02
N HIS A 123 6.43 2.28 5.36
CA HIS A 123 7.76 2.23 5.94
C HIS A 123 7.70 1.99 7.45
N TRP A 124 8.77 1.44 8.05
CA TRP A 124 8.79 1.09 9.47
C TRP A 124 9.93 1.71 10.24
N ASP A 125 10.95 2.22 9.56
CA ASP A 125 12.01 3.00 10.17
C ASP A 125 11.49 4.36 10.65
N SER A 126 12.31 5.11 11.35
CA SER A 126 12.00 6.49 11.73
C SER A 126 13.17 7.40 11.42
N ARG A 127 12.86 8.67 11.22
CA ARG A 127 13.82 9.71 10.86
C ARG A 127 14.91 9.90 11.90
N PRO A 128 16.19 9.97 11.47
CA PRO A 128 17.31 10.25 12.37
C PRO A 128 17.41 11.72 12.79
N TYR A 129 16.56 12.59 12.28
CA TYR A 129 16.60 14.03 12.46
C TYR A 129 15.22 14.59 12.81
N ALA A 130 15.16 15.47 13.82
CA ALA A 130 13.96 16.28 14.09
C ALA A 130 14.11 17.64 13.37
N ASP A 131 14.31 17.61 12.05
CA ASP A 131 14.75 18.76 11.28
C ASP A 131 13.68 19.81 10.99
N ASN A 132 12.39 19.48 11.26
CA ASN A 132 11.29 20.46 11.32
C ASN A 132 10.90 20.86 12.75
N ASP A 133 11.63 20.42 13.77
CA ASP A 133 11.34 20.83 15.14
C ASP A 133 11.57 22.34 15.32
N PRO A 134 10.62 23.07 15.95
CA PRO A 134 10.75 24.52 16.14
C PRO A 134 11.96 24.92 17.01
N ASN A 135 12.52 23.99 17.79
CA ASN A 135 13.74 24.18 18.54
C ASN A 135 14.94 23.60 17.77
N PRO A 136 15.86 24.44 17.22
CA PRO A 136 17.01 23.96 16.44
C PRO A 136 17.95 23.02 17.21
N LYS A 137 17.92 23.03 18.56
CA LYS A 137 18.68 22.08 19.38
C LYS A 137 18.20 20.64 19.27
N ASN A 138 17.01 20.43 18.70
CA ASN A 138 16.45 19.12 18.47
C ASN A 138 16.81 18.56 17.08
N HIS A 139 17.23 19.38 16.12
CA HIS A 139 17.40 18.99 14.73
C HIS A 139 18.28 17.76 14.50
N GLN A 140 19.28 17.54 15.38
CA GLN A 140 20.18 16.38 15.34
C GLN A 140 19.66 15.18 16.18
N LYS A 141 18.43 15.23 16.69
CA LYS A 141 17.87 14.16 17.51
C LYS A 141 17.01 13.23 16.67
N HIS A 142 17.00 11.96 17.01
CA HIS A 142 16.10 10.97 16.43
C HIS A 142 14.66 11.25 16.88
N ILE A 143 13.72 11.17 15.97
CA ILE A 143 12.29 11.25 16.30
C ILE A 143 11.74 9.86 16.63
N LEU A 144 10.63 9.83 17.39
CA LEU A 144 9.97 8.58 17.72
C LEU A 144 9.22 7.98 16.51
N GLY A 145 8.76 8.82 15.56
CA GLY A 145 8.15 8.39 14.31
C GLY A 145 6.88 7.57 14.54
N VAL A 146 5.95 8.09 15.34
CA VAL A 146 4.73 7.36 15.71
C VAL A 146 3.69 7.41 14.61
N ASN A 147 3.51 8.60 14.03
CA ASN A 147 2.69 8.75 12.84
C ASN A 147 3.48 8.38 11.60
N ASP A 148 4.70 8.84 11.53
CA ASP A 148 5.68 8.69 10.46
C ASP A 148 6.64 7.52 10.77
N GLY A 149 6.43 6.49 10.27
CA GLY A 149 6.03 5.28 9.65
C GLY A 149 5.25 4.31 10.53
N ALA A 150 5.26 4.40 11.92
CA ALA A 150 4.62 3.36 12.73
C ALA A 150 3.10 3.27 12.52
N SER A 151 2.44 4.37 12.11
CA SER A 151 0.98 4.37 11.91
C SER A 151 0.55 3.48 10.76
N GLY A 152 1.20 3.56 9.61
CA GLY A 152 0.94 2.70 8.45
C GLY A 152 1.15 1.23 8.79
N VAL A 153 2.27 0.91 9.44
CA VAL A 153 2.59 -0.45 9.92
C VAL A 153 1.52 -0.96 10.90
N GLY A 154 1.07 -0.13 11.85
CA GLY A 154 0.04 -0.52 12.82
C GLY A 154 -1.29 -0.87 12.16
N VAL A 155 -1.71 -0.09 11.15
CA VAL A 155 -2.90 -0.39 10.34
C VAL A 155 -2.72 -1.70 9.58
N LEU A 156 -1.56 -1.92 8.95
CA LEU A 156 -1.30 -3.14 8.18
C LEU A 156 -1.20 -4.39 9.05
N LEU A 157 -0.68 -4.29 10.29
CA LEU A 157 -0.69 -5.41 11.25
C LEU A 157 -2.12 -5.79 11.67
N GLU A 158 -3.00 -4.82 11.86
CA GLU A 158 -4.42 -5.13 12.13
C GLU A 158 -5.10 -5.77 10.92
N ILE A 159 -4.82 -5.29 9.70
CA ILE A 159 -5.29 -5.95 8.48
C ILE A 159 -4.77 -7.38 8.40
N ALA A 160 -3.49 -7.62 8.68
CA ALA A 160 -2.88 -8.95 8.72
C ALA A 160 -3.60 -9.87 9.71
N ARG A 161 -3.90 -9.38 10.91
CA ARG A 161 -4.66 -10.10 11.94
C ARG A 161 -6.06 -10.49 11.46
N GLN A 162 -6.74 -9.61 10.75
CA GLN A 162 -8.07 -9.88 10.19
C GLN A 162 -8.00 -10.86 9.01
N VAL A 163 -7.01 -10.76 8.15
CA VAL A 163 -6.78 -11.70 7.03
C VAL A 163 -6.57 -13.11 7.53
N LYS A 164 -5.86 -13.30 8.66
CA LYS A 164 -5.74 -14.61 9.32
C LYS A 164 -7.09 -15.21 9.73
N GLN A 165 -8.02 -14.37 10.20
CA GLN A 165 -9.33 -14.84 10.67
C GLN A 165 -10.29 -15.13 9.53
N GLN A 166 -10.23 -14.30 8.49
CA GLN A 166 -11.09 -14.41 7.32
C GLN A 166 -10.31 -13.97 6.09
N GLU A 167 -9.96 -14.91 5.23
CA GLU A 167 -9.15 -14.60 4.04
C GLU A 167 -9.95 -13.89 2.95
N PRO A 168 -9.38 -12.86 2.29
CA PRO A 168 -9.96 -12.27 1.08
C PRO A 168 -9.85 -13.22 -0.12
N ASN A 169 -10.53 -12.88 -1.23
CA ASN A 169 -10.50 -13.69 -2.47
C ASN A 169 -9.17 -13.58 -3.24
N VAL A 170 -8.33 -12.61 -2.91
CA VAL A 170 -7.05 -12.32 -3.56
C VAL A 170 -5.88 -12.62 -2.61
N GLY A 171 -4.69 -12.83 -3.17
CA GLY A 171 -3.47 -12.85 -2.37
C GLY A 171 -3.11 -11.44 -1.91
N ILE A 172 -2.58 -11.33 -0.71
CA ILE A 172 -2.12 -10.06 -0.15
C ILE A 172 -0.65 -10.20 0.20
N ASP A 173 0.14 -9.22 -0.23
CA ASP A 173 1.49 -9.02 0.29
C ASP A 173 1.51 -7.75 1.12
N ILE A 174 2.03 -7.86 2.33
CA ILE A 174 2.29 -6.72 3.21
C ILE A 174 3.79 -6.53 3.24
N ILE A 175 4.27 -5.34 2.87
CA ILE A 175 5.68 -5.01 2.91
C ILE A 175 5.89 -3.82 3.84
N PHE A 176 6.78 -4.01 4.81
CA PHE A 176 7.33 -2.93 5.62
C PHE A 176 8.68 -2.55 5.01
N PHE A 177 8.74 -1.41 4.34
CA PHE A 177 9.97 -0.88 3.77
C PHE A 177 10.85 -0.27 4.85
N ASP A 178 12.15 -0.39 4.70
CA ASP A 178 13.17 0.15 5.61
C ASP A 178 13.93 1.28 4.95
N ALA A 179 14.56 2.13 5.76
CA ALA A 179 15.39 3.23 5.28
C ALA A 179 14.67 4.14 4.26
N GLU A 180 13.39 4.38 4.49
CA GLU A 180 12.61 5.37 3.77
C GLU A 180 13.08 6.76 4.18
N ASP A 181 13.13 7.00 5.49
CA ASP A 181 13.18 8.31 6.14
C ASP A 181 14.61 8.77 6.51
N TYR A 182 15.63 8.08 5.97
CA TYR A 182 17.04 8.47 6.14
C TYR A 182 17.50 9.44 5.04
N GLY A 183 16.61 10.26 4.51
CA GLY A 183 16.91 11.22 3.46
C GLY A 183 17.69 12.46 3.95
N ILE A 184 18.07 13.30 3.00
CA ILE A 184 18.80 14.56 3.27
C ILE A 184 18.00 15.43 4.23
N PRO A 185 18.59 15.90 5.36
CA PRO A 185 17.89 16.78 6.29
C PRO A 185 17.81 18.23 5.80
N GLU A 186 16.79 18.95 6.27
CA GLU A 186 16.52 20.35 5.91
C GLU A 186 17.71 21.31 6.22
N PHE A 187 18.53 20.97 7.22
CA PHE A 187 19.70 21.78 7.57
C PHE A 187 20.93 21.50 6.70
N TYR A 188 20.85 20.60 5.71
CA TYR A 188 21.98 20.29 4.83
C TYR A 188 22.21 21.44 3.83
N GLN A 189 23.44 21.94 3.77
CA GLN A 189 23.85 23.08 2.92
C GLN A 189 24.64 22.66 1.66
N GLY A 190 24.73 21.36 1.40
CA GLY A 190 25.51 20.84 0.27
C GLY A 190 24.76 20.79 -1.04
N ALA A 191 25.37 20.20 -2.06
CA ALA A 191 24.73 20.01 -3.36
C ALA A 191 23.57 19.04 -3.28
N TYR A 192 22.53 19.29 -4.07
CA TYR A 192 21.38 18.39 -4.21
C TYR A 192 21.84 16.98 -4.64
N LYS A 193 21.27 15.95 -4.00
CA LYS A 193 21.46 14.54 -4.35
C LYS A 193 20.12 13.92 -4.62
N GLN A 194 20.00 13.24 -5.76
CA GLN A 194 18.78 12.53 -6.13
C GLN A 194 18.62 11.21 -5.38
N ASP A 195 17.38 10.74 -5.28
CA ASP A 195 17.01 9.39 -4.84
C ASP A 195 17.63 9.00 -3.47
N THR A 196 17.67 9.95 -2.53
CA THR A 196 18.23 9.74 -1.19
C THR A 196 17.22 9.24 -0.17
N TRP A 197 15.95 9.24 -0.52
CA TRP A 197 14.81 8.76 0.25
C TRP A 197 14.34 7.38 -0.22
N CYS A 198 13.53 6.69 0.55
CA CYS A 198 12.86 5.45 0.13
C CYS A 198 13.84 4.35 -0.32
N LEU A 199 15.01 4.26 0.31
CA LEU A 199 16.08 3.36 -0.15
C LEU A 199 15.67 1.89 -0.12
N GLY A 200 14.83 1.49 0.84
CA GLY A 200 14.33 0.13 0.96
C GLY A 200 13.39 -0.27 -0.17
N SER A 201 12.43 0.57 -0.53
CA SER A 201 11.54 0.29 -1.67
C SER A 201 12.27 0.36 -3.00
N GLN A 202 13.23 1.26 -3.17
CA GLN A 202 14.12 1.27 -4.33
C GLN A 202 14.86 -0.06 -4.48
N TYR A 203 15.41 -0.60 -3.39
CA TYR A 203 16.11 -1.88 -3.40
C TYR A 203 15.15 -3.03 -3.71
N TRP A 204 14.02 -3.11 -3.00
CA TRP A 204 13.03 -4.15 -3.22
C TRP A 204 12.50 -4.15 -4.65
N ALA A 205 12.23 -2.98 -5.22
CA ALA A 205 11.69 -2.88 -6.57
C ALA A 205 12.67 -3.37 -7.66
N ARG A 206 14.00 -3.23 -7.41
CA ARG A 206 15.06 -3.80 -8.28
C ARG A 206 15.26 -5.30 -8.07
N THR A 207 15.06 -5.77 -6.84
CA THR A 207 15.33 -7.16 -6.42
C THR A 207 14.17 -7.70 -5.59
N PRO A 208 12.99 -7.95 -6.20
CA PRO A 208 11.82 -8.42 -5.44
C PRO A 208 12.11 -9.74 -4.70
N HIS A 209 11.45 -9.93 -3.57
CA HIS A 209 11.58 -11.10 -2.71
C HIS A 209 11.19 -12.44 -3.39
N VAL A 210 10.50 -12.36 -4.51
CA VAL A 210 10.15 -13.51 -5.38
C VAL A 210 10.46 -13.12 -6.82
N GLN A 211 11.15 -14.02 -7.54
CA GLN A 211 11.46 -13.80 -8.94
C GLN A 211 10.17 -13.65 -9.77
N GLY A 212 10.11 -12.62 -10.60
CA GLY A 212 8.92 -12.32 -11.42
C GLY A 212 7.71 -11.88 -10.61
N TYR A 213 7.94 -11.29 -9.43
CA TYR A 213 6.89 -10.76 -8.58
C TYR A 213 5.97 -9.80 -9.34
N PHE A 214 4.68 -9.94 -9.12
CA PHE A 214 3.65 -9.09 -9.70
C PHE A 214 2.51 -8.89 -8.72
N ALA A 215 2.04 -7.67 -8.58
CA ALA A 215 0.77 -7.31 -7.96
C ALA A 215 -0.06 -6.46 -8.92
N ARG A 216 -1.39 -6.54 -8.84
CA ARG A 216 -2.29 -5.77 -9.71
C ARG A 216 -2.15 -4.28 -9.46
N TYR A 217 -2.00 -3.91 -8.20
CA TYR A 217 -1.68 -2.56 -7.72
C TYR A 217 -1.18 -2.64 -6.28
N GLY A 218 -0.62 -1.53 -5.81
CA GLY A 218 -0.21 -1.32 -4.43
C GLY A 218 -1.03 -0.22 -3.74
N ILE A 219 -1.06 -0.27 -2.41
CA ILE A 219 -1.54 0.81 -1.53
C ILE A 219 -0.46 1.04 -0.49
N LEU A 220 0.13 2.21 -0.51
CA LEU A 220 1.05 2.71 0.51
C LEU A 220 0.24 3.44 1.59
N LEU A 221 0.61 3.24 2.84
CA LEU A 221 0.05 3.94 3.99
C LEU A 221 1.17 4.69 4.71
N ASP A 222 1.17 5.99 4.59
CA ASP A 222 2.10 6.85 5.31
C ASP A 222 1.38 7.93 6.09
N MET A 223 1.80 8.16 7.35
CA MET A 223 1.22 9.15 8.27
C MET A 223 -0.32 9.08 8.38
N VAL A 224 -0.86 7.86 8.56
CA VAL A 224 -2.30 7.57 8.51
C VAL A 224 -2.98 7.51 9.88
N GLY A 225 -2.33 7.97 10.93
CA GLY A 225 -2.83 7.84 12.31
C GLY A 225 -3.06 9.15 13.06
N GLY A 226 -2.68 10.29 12.49
CA GLY A 226 -2.68 11.57 13.17
C GLY A 226 -4.07 12.15 13.45
N LYS A 227 -4.20 12.91 14.54
CA LYS A 227 -5.40 13.69 14.84
C LYS A 227 -5.66 14.72 13.74
N GLY A 228 -6.91 14.75 13.24
CA GLY A 228 -7.32 15.72 12.22
C GLY A 228 -6.77 15.44 10.82
N ALA A 229 -6.12 14.29 10.61
CA ALA A 229 -5.55 13.95 9.31
C ALA A 229 -6.61 13.93 8.21
N THR A 230 -6.21 14.41 7.04
CA THR A 230 -7.00 14.37 5.79
C THR A 230 -6.15 13.82 4.67
N PHE A 231 -6.79 13.07 3.76
CA PHE A 231 -6.14 12.39 2.65
C PHE A 231 -6.73 12.91 1.34
N PHE A 232 -5.90 13.55 0.54
CA PHE A 232 -6.26 14.08 -0.78
C PHE A 232 -5.80 13.10 -1.86
N TYR A 233 -6.23 13.28 -3.11
CA TYR A 233 -5.61 12.56 -4.22
C TYR A 233 -4.16 13.03 -4.35
N GLU A 234 -3.20 12.17 -4.04
CA GLU A 234 -1.80 12.46 -4.31
C GLU A 234 -1.62 12.47 -5.84
N PRO A 235 -1.06 13.54 -6.44
CA PRO A 235 -1.07 13.73 -7.90
C PRO A 235 -0.33 12.65 -8.69
N TYR A 236 0.81 12.13 -8.19
CA TYR A 236 1.51 11.04 -8.88
C TYR A 236 0.66 9.77 -8.90
N SER A 237 0.07 9.39 -7.77
CA SER A 237 -0.87 8.28 -7.65
C SER A 237 -2.08 8.48 -8.57
N ASN A 238 -2.65 9.69 -8.61
CA ASN A 238 -3.80 10.00 -9.45
C ASN A 238 -3.49 9.95 -10.95
N ARG A 239 -2.22 10.13 -11.36
CA ARG A 239 -1.78 9.94 -12.76
C ARG A 239 -1.51 8.48 -13.11
N THR A 240 -0.92 7.72 -12.20
CA THR A 240 -0.36 6.38 -12.49
C THR A 240 -1.26 5.23 -12.05
N ALA A 241 -2.14 5.45 -11.06
CA ALA A 241 -3.08 4.48 -10.48
C ALA A 241 -4.49 5.05 -10.31
N ARG A 242 -4.95 5.84 -11.28
CA ARG A 242 -6.20 6.62 -11.17
C ARG A 242 -7.45 5.80 -10.85
N SER A 243 -7.56 4.61 -11.42
CA SER A 243 -8.71 3.72 -11.16
C SER A 243 -8.75 3.27 -9.70
N GLU A 244 -7.59 2.97 -9.14
CA GLU A 244 -7.41 2.54 -7.76
C GLU A 244 -7.66 3.70 -6.80
N VAL A 245 -7.12 4.89 -7.07
CA VAL A 245 -7.40 6.12 -6.31
C VAL A 245 -8.91 6.36 -6.23
N LYS A 246 -9.60 6.38 -7.37
CA LYS A 246 -11.06 6.60 -7.41
C LYS A 246 -11.83 5.50 -6.68
N LYS A 247 -11.40 4.25 -6.77
CA LYS A 247 -11.98 3.11 -6.06
C LYS A 247 -11.89 3.29 -4.54
N ILE A 248 -10.70 3.65 -4.03
CA ILE A 248 -10.43 3.79 -2.59
C ILE A 248 -11.24 4.97 -2.03
N TRP A 249 -11.17 6.15 -2.62
CA TRP A 249 -11.90 7.33 -2.15
C TRP A 249 -13.41 7.16 -2.24
N LYS A 250 -13.90 6.53 -3.31
CA LYS A 250 -15.32 6.16 -3.41
C LYS A 250 -15.72 5.21 -2.26
N LYS A 251 -14.90 4.21 -1.96
CA LYS A 251 -15.17 3.29 -0.85
C LYS A 251 -15.20 4.03 0.50
N ALA A 252 -14.29 4.95 0.73
CA ALA A 252 -14.30 5.78 1.92
C ALA A 252 -15.59 6.61 2.05
N GLN A 253 -16.09 7.20 0.94
CA GLN A 253 -17.38 7.90 0.93
C GLN A 253 -18.53 6.96 1.30
N GLU A 254 -18.58 5.77 0.69
CA GLU A 254 -19.63 4.77 0.95
C GLU A 254 -19.66 4.32 2.41
N LEU A 255 -18.51 4.34 3.10
CA LEU A 255 -18.36 3.99 4.50
C LEU A 255 -18.59 5.17 5.47
N GLY A 256 -18.83 6.38 4.94
CA GLY A 256 -19.05 7.58 5.74
C GLY A 256 -17.77 8.29 6.19
N TYR A 257 -16.62 8.00 5.57
CA TYR A 257 -15.31 8.59 5.89
C TYR A 257 -14.92 9.73 4.94
N GLY A 258 -15.89 10.39 4.31
CA GLY A 258 -15.65 11.47 3.36
C GLY A 258 -14.96 12.70 3.94
N ASN A 259 -15.04 12.92 5.25
CA ASN A 259 -14.33 13.97 5.97
C ASN A 259 -12.82 13.69 6.10
N TYR A 260 -12.39 12.43 6.04
CA TYR A 260 -10.98 12.04 6.00
C TYR A 260 -10.45 11.98 4.56
N PHE A 261 -11.22 11.40 3.64
CA PHE A 261 -10.84 11.18 2.25
C PHE A 261 -11.43 12.27 1.34
N VAL A 262 -10.71 13.37 1.20
CA VAL A 262 -11.12 14.56 0.44
C VAL A 262 -10.97 14.30 -1.07
N GLN A 263 -12.04 14.58 -1.84
CA GLN A 263 -12.06 14.32 -3.29
C GLN A 263 -11.47 15.50 -4.09
N GLN A 264 -10.26 15.91 -3.72
CA GLN A 264 -9.50 16.96 -4.40
C GLN A 264 -8.03 16.52 -4.53
N GLU A 265 -7.30 17.12 -5.46
CA GLU A 265 -5.86 16.89 -5.56
C GLU A 265 -5.12 17.66 -4.46
N GLY A 266 -4.15 16.97 -3.84
CA GLY A 266 -3.19 17.54 -2.90
C GLY A 266 -1.90 17.98 -3.57
N ALA A 267 -0.80 17.92 -2.82
CA ALA A 267 0.55 18.11 -3.35
C ALA A 267 1.17 16.78 -3.79
N GLU A 268 2.02 16.83 -4.80
CA GLU A 268 2.81 15.68 -5.23
C GLU A 268 3.96 15.44 -4.24
N VAL A 269 4.15 14.18 -3.86
CA VAL A 269 5.22 13.77 -2.94
C VAL A 269 6.10 12.70 -3.57
N ILE A 270 7.35 12.62 -3.13
CA ILE A 270 8.25 11.50 -3.42
C ILE A 270 8.21 10.59 -2.20
N ASP A 271 7.67 9.40 -2.39
CA ASP A 271 7.54 8.38 -1.38
C ASP A 271 7.68 6.98 -2.01
N ASP A 272 7.65 5.92 -1.23
CA ASP A 272 7.83 4.52 -1.65
C ASP A 272 6.98 4.14 -2.86
N HIS A 273 5.75 4.68 -2.98
CA HIS A 273 4.86 4.41 -4.12
C HIS A 273 5.45 4.80 -5.47
N VAL A 274 6.30 5.83 -5.51
CA VAL A 274 6.98 6.27 -6.74
C VAL A 274 7.93 5.16 -7.23
N TYR A 275 8.70 4.56 -6.34
CA TYR A 275 9.68 3.52 -6.70
C TYR A 275 9.02 2.16 -6.91
N VAL A 276 7.96 1.83 -6.17
CA VAL A 276 7.10 0.67 -6.45
C VAL A 276 6.56 0.73 -7.88
N HIS A 277 6.16 1.93 -8.35
CA HIS A 277 5.68 2.10 -9.72
C HIS A 277 6.82 2.21 -10.74
N THR A 278 7.77 3.12 -10.58
CA THR A 278 8.77 3.43 -11.62
C THR A 278 9.72 2.26 -11.87
N ILE A 279 10.13 1.57 -10.83
CA ILE A 279 11.08 0.44 -10.88
C ILE A 279 10.31 -0.88 -10.88
N GLY A 280 9.40 -1.07 -9.90
CA GLY A 280 8.65 -2.31 -9.72
C GLY A 280 7.52 -2.52 -10.73
N ARG A 281 7.14 -1.49 -11.50
CA ARG A 281 6.08 -1.52 -12.52
C ARG A 281 4.69 -1.87 -11.98
N ILE A 282 4.44 -1.58 -10.71
CA ILE A 282 3.17 -1.82 -10.04
C ILE A 282 2.52 -0.46 -9.79
N PRO A 283 1.34 -0.15 -10.38
CA PRO A 283 0.58 1.04 -10.03
C PRO A 283 0.37 1.10 -8.52
N CYS A 284 0.76 2.17 -7.85
CA CYS A 284 0.68 2.26 -6.39
C CYS A 284 0.00 3.57 -5.97
N VAL A 285 -0.97 3.44 -5.07
CA VAL A 285 -1.69 4.57 -4.48
C VAL A 285 -1.04 4.89 -3.16
N ASP A 286 -0.73 6.14 -2.95
CA ASP A 286 -0.32 6.66 -1.67
C ASP A 286 -1.52 7.25 -0.91
N ILE A 287 -1.73 6.79 0.31
CA ILE A 287 -2.66 7.38 1.28
C ILE A 287 -1.79 8.05 2.34
N ILE A 288 -1.58 9.33 2.15
CA ILE A 288 -0.70 10.15 2.98
C ILE A 288 -1.45 11.35 3.54
N ASN A 289 -1.14 11.75 4.78
CA ASN A 289 -1.72 12.95 5.37
C ASN A 289 -1.35 14.19 4.57
N TYR A 290 -2.35 15.02 4.27
CA TYR A 290 -2.15 16.31 3.64
C TYR A 290 -3.16 17.33 4.17
N ASP A 291 -2.67 18.38 4.81
CA ASP A 291 -3.44 19.53 5.25
C ASP A 291 -2.82 20.81 4.64
N PRO A 292 -3.43 21.38 3.58
CA PRO A 292 -2.89 22.58 2.93
C PRO A 292 -2.92 23.84 3.80
N THR A 293 -3.56 23.76 4.97
CA THR A 293 -3.67 24.90 5.91
C THR A 293 -2.73 24.78 7.11
N CYS A 294 -2.03 23.65 7.25
CA CYS A 294 -1.13 23.41 8.36
C CYS A 294 0.25 24.03 8.09
N GLU A 295 0.76 24.76 9.07
CA GLU A 295 2.11 25.32 9.09
C GLU A 295 2.91 24.67 10.22
N PRO A 296 4.21 24.43 10.06
CA PRO A 296 5.06 24.76 8.91
C PRO A 296 5.02 23.70 7.79
N SER A 297 4.33 22.58 7.99
CA SER A 297 4.28 21.49 7.01
C SER A 297 2.85 21.04 6.75
N SER A 298 2.51 20.81 5.48
CA SER A 298 1.25 20.21 5.07
C SER A 298 1.07 18.75 5.51
N PHE A 299 2.12 18.10 6.02
CA PHE A 299 2.06 16.76 6.61
C PHE A 299 1.62 16.75 8.09
N GLY A 300 1.40 17.93 8.67
CA GLY A 300 1.02 18.11 10.07
C GLY A 300 2.11 18.79 10.89
N SER A 301 1.69 19.51 11.94
CA SER A 301 2.59 20.34 12.77
C SER A 301 3.63 19.54 13.58
N TYR A 302 3.46 18.23 13.70
CA TYR A 302 4.40 17.34 14.41
C TYR A 302 5.34 16.56 13.46
N TRP A 303 5.14 16.67 12.13
CA TRP A 303 5.97 15.98 11.15
C TRP A 303 7.45 16.38 11.27
N HIS A 304 8.33 15.38 11.35
CA HIS A 304 9.79 15.53 11.56
C HIS A 304 10.15 16.36 12.81
N THR A 305 9.36 16.26 13.86
CA THR A 305 9.61 16.93 15.14
C THR A 305 9.65 15.93 16.30
N MET A 306 10.13 16.39 17.48
CA MET A 306 10.07 15.60 18.71
C MET A 306 8.62 15.34 19.19
N ASN A 307 7.62 15.96 18.56
CA ASN A 307 6.22 15.80 18.89
C ASN A 307 5.50 14.72 18.09
N ASP A 308 6.18 13.99 17.21
CA ASP A 308 5.58 12.81 16.57
C ASP A 308 5.49 11.66 17.59
N THR A 309 4.49 11.73 18.45
CA THR A 309 4.26 10.85 19.61
C THR A 309 2.83 10.30 19.65
N MET A 310 2.61 9.31 20.52
CA MET A 310 1.28 8.69 20.72
C MET A 310 0.19 9.69 21.10
N GLU A 311 0.54 10.83 21.69
CA GLU A 311 -0.42 11.89 22.07
C GLU A 311 -1.12 12.49 20.86
N ASN A 312 -0.51 12.46 19.69
CA ASN A 312 -1.05 12.97 18.44
C ASN A 312 -1.80 11.91 17.61
N MET A 313 -1.89 10.68 18.08
CA MET A 313 -2.63 9.62 17.38
C MET A 313 -4.13 9.63 17.66
N ASP A 314 -4.93 9.31 16.63
CA ASP A 314 -6.39 9.21 16.71
C ASP A 314 -6.89 7.86 16.16
N ARG A 315 -7.61 7.14 17.01
CA ARG A 315 -8.25 5.87 16.64
C ARG A 315 -9.29 6.00 15.53
N ASN A 316 -9.94 7.16 15.43
CA ASN A 316 -10.92 7.39 14.37
C ASN A 316 -10.25 7.52 12.99
N THR A 317 -9.09 8.18 12.92
CA THR A 317 -8.27 8.24 11.71
C THR A 317 -7.82 6.85 11.31
N LEU A 318 -7.25 6.07 12.25
CA LEU A 318 -6.85 4.69 12.01
C LEU A 318 -8.02 3.82 11.54
N LYS A 319 -9.22 4.03 12.12
CA LYS A 319 -10.45 3.34 11.72
C LYS A 319 -10.87 3.68 10.30
N ALA A 320 -10.85 4.95 9.95
CA ALA A 320 -11.25 5.42 8.63
C ALA A 320 -10.35 4.83 7.53
N VAL A 321 -9.03 4.88 7.72
CA VAL A 321 -8.07 4.31 6.76
C VAL A 321 -8.15 2.78 6.73
N GLY A 322 -8.03 2.13 7.88
CA GLY A 322 -7.98 0.68 7.97
C GLY A 322 -9.26 0.00 7.45
N GLN A 323 -10.46 0.52 7.80
CA GLN A 323 -11.71 -0.02 7.27
C GLN A 323 -11.84 0.19 5.77
N THR A 324 -11.43 1.35 5.26
CA THR A 324 -11.48 1.65 3.82
C THR A 324 -10.60 0.66 3.04
N VAL A 325 -9.35 0.47 3.45
CA VAL A 325 -8.42 -0.46 2.80
C VAL A 325 -8.94 -1.89 2.89
N MET A 326 -9.44 -2.32 4.06
CA MET A 326 -10.04 -3.65 4.21
C MET A 326 -11.21 -3.86 3.27
N ASP A 327 -12.17 -2.94 3.21
CA ASP A 327 -13.31 -3.05 2.30
C ASP A 327 -12.87 -3.12 0.83
N VAL A 328 -11.83 -2.37 0.46
CA VAL A 328 -11.27 -2.44 -0.91
C VAL A 328 -10.73 -3.83 -1.22
N ILE A 329 -9.83 -4.38 -0.38
CA ILE A 329 -9.18 -5.68 -0.66
C ILE A 329 -10.16 -6.86 -0.59
N TYR A 330 -11.17 -6.82 0.28
CA TYR A 330 -12.19 -7.88 0.39
C TYR A 330 -13.22 -7.85 -0.75
N ASN A 331 -13.38 -6.71 -1.43
CA ASN A 331 -14.24 -6.58 -2.62
C ASN A 331 -13.51 -6.89 -3.95
N GLU A 332 -12.18 -7.13 -3.91
CA GLU A 332 -11.41 -7.54 -5.09
C GLU A 332 -11.80 -8.96 -5.57
N LYS A 333 -11.70 -9.16 -6.91
CA LYS A 333 -12.15 -10.40 -7.58
C LYS A 333 -11.05 -11.05 -8.39
#